data_cfec054667deebcb886032ab3162914a
#
_entry.id   cfec054667deebcb886032ab3162914a
#
_cell.length_a   1.000
_cell.length_b   1.000
_cell.length_c   1.000
_cell.angle_alpha   90.00
_cell.angle_beta   90.00
_cell.angle_gamma   90.00
#
_symmetry.space_group_name_H-M   'P 1'
#
loop_
_entity.id
_entity.type
_entity.pdbx_description
1 polymer ?
#
loop_
_entity_poly.entity_id
_entity_poly.type
_entity_poly.pdbx_seq_one_letter_code
_entity_poly.pdbx_strand_id
1 'polypeptide(L)'
;LEDTLKYLEYLNDEVDIFDVSCGLNDSIQYQIDANYMKDGWRSYMAKAVKEKFGKPVISMGNYRDPQVVEDTLARGDCDLIGMGRGLIAEPNWVHKVANDQECMLRKCISCNIGCAGNRIGGNRPIRCTVNPSVLEGDTHLGRKVNKNCNVVVIGGGTAGLEAACSAAEVGCTTFLLEKKDVLGGLATEISKIPAKHRLNDFPVYLQRRAAALDNLYIFKNVEATLEVIEKFNPHIIICATGSAPLLPPIAGLHENIDKEGGKVESILSMIKHVPDYPEDMTGQKVVVIGGGAVGLDVVEFFAPRGAEVSIVEMMPAIGRDLDPVTKNDTKCMMEKYNVNQLTSTALQEVKEDCFVVKSPEGEVYELPFDHGFVCLGMRAQSNVYEEVSKAYKDTNVRVENIGDSVRARRIIDGTFEGRNL
;
A
#
# COMPACT_ATOMS: atom_id res chain seq x y z
N LEU A 1 9.43 20.52 22.29
CA LEU A 1 9.16 21.79 21.61
C LEU A 1 9.72 22.98 22.41
N GLU A 2 9.45 23.06 23.71
CA GLU A 2 9.93 24.17 24.56
C GLU A 2 11.45 24.35 24.52
N ASP A 3 12.21 23.26 24.63
CA ASP A 3 13.68 23.33 24.56
C ASP A 3 14.16 23.74 23.16
N THR A 4 13.50 23.26 22.10
CA THR A 4 13.78 23.71 20.73
C THR A 4 13.59 25.21 20.59
N LEU A 5 12.49 25.75 21.14
CA LEU A 5 12.20 27.19 21.09
C LEU A 5 13.27 28.02 21.85
N LYS A 6 13.82 27.49 22.97
CA LYS A 6 14.94 28.14 23.66
C LYS A 6 16.22 28.14 22.85
N TYR A 7 16.54 27.01 22.16
CA TYR A 7 17.72 26.97 21.28
C TYR A 7 17.60 27.91 20.09
N LEU A 8 16.41 28.05 19.52
CA LEU A 8 16.17 28.96 18.40
C LEU A 8 16.34 30.44 18.78
N GLU A 9 16.20 30.80 20.06
CA GLU A 9 16.48 32.18 20.53
C GLU A 9 17.93 32.62 20.20
N TYR A 10 18.90 31.69 20.32
CA TYR A 10 20.29 31.98 20.01
C TYR A 10 20.56 32.16 18.51
N LEU A 11 19.68 31.64 17.66
CA LEU A 11 19.83 31.70 16.20
C LEU A 11 18.95 32.75 15.55
N ASN A 12 17.99 33.31 16.31
CA ASN A 12 16.94 34.16 15.75
C ASN A 12 17.49 35.35 14.95
N ASP A 13 18.57 36.01 15.42
CA ASP A 13 19.10 37.18 14.75
C ASP A 13 19.93 36.84 13.50
N GLU A 14 20.32 35.58 13.33
CA GLU A 14 21.18 35.10 12.25
C GLU A 14 20.39 34.46 11.11
N VAL A 15 19.09 34.29 11.21
CA VAL A 15 18.25 33.60 10.20
C VAL A 15 17.10 34.48 9.72
N ASP A 16 16.74 34.37 8.46
CA ASP A 16 15.61 35.10 7.84
C ASP A 16 14.32 34.30 7.83
N ILE A 17 14.41 32.97 7.81
CA ILE A 17 13.28 32.03 7.71
C ILE A 17 13.58 30.77 8.50
N PHE A 18 12.55 30.18 9.12
CA PHE A 18 12.64 28.89 9.78
C PHE A 18 11.97 27.78 8.96
N ASP A 19 12.70 26.71 8.70
CA ASP A 19 12.17 25.47 8.15
C ASP A 19 11.96 24.46 9.28
N VAL A 20 10.68 24.19 9.63
CA VAL A 20 10.33 23.42 10.81
C VAL A 20 10.01 21.96 10.46
N SER A 21 10.91 21.10 10.88
CA SER A 21 10.74 19.65 10.83
C SER A 21 10.90 19.01 12.22
N CYS A 22 10.74 17.71 12.34
CA CYS A 22 10.96 16.99 13.60
C CYS A 22 11.44 15.56 13.36
N GLY A 23 11.82 14.88 14.46
CA GLY A 23 12.30 13.52 14.46
C GLY A 23 13.82 13.41 14.31
N LEU A 24 14.35 12.31 14.82
CA LEU A 24 15.75 11.91 14.74
C LEU A 24 15.84 10.53 14.07
N ASN A 25 17.04 10.03 13.85
CA ASN A 25 17.25 8.70 13.28
C ASN A 25 16.58 7.59 14.13
N ASP A 26 16.60 7.72 15.45
CA ASP A 26 15.97 6.76 16.36
C ASP A 26 14.45 6.91 16.46
N SER A 27 13.92 8.02 15.96
CA SER A 27 12.50 8.32 15.85
C SER A 27 12.11 8.66 14.41
N ILE A 28 12.64 7.89 13.47
CA ILE A 28 12.55 8.13 12.03
C ILE A 28 11.10 8.20 11.52
N GLN A 29 10.16 7.53 12.16
CA GLN A 29 8.73 7.58 11.83
C GLN A 29 8.12 8.97 12.06
N TYR A 30 8.76 9.84 12.86
CA TYR A 30 8.38 11.23 13.02
C TYR A 30 9.14 12.16 12.08
N GLN A 31 10.31 11.75 11.59
CA GLN A 31 11.06 12.49 10.57
C GLN A 31 10.46 12.29 9.19
N ILE A 32 10.16 11.02 8.86
CA ILE A 32 9.52 10.59 7.62
C ILE A 32 8.17 9.97 7.99
N ASP A 33 7.12 10.75 7.90
CA ASP A 33 5.80 10.42 8.43
C ASP A 33 5.35 9.00 8.08
N ALA A 34 4.95 8.26 9.10
CA ALA A 34 4.30 6.97 8.93
C ALA A 34 2.91 7.13 8.26
N ASN A 35 2.41 6.05 7.70
CA ASN A 35 1.20 6.03 6.89
C ASN A 35 -0.05 6.54 7.63
N TYR A 36 -0.20 6.24 8.94
CA TYR A 36 -1.36 6.65 9.74
C TYR A 36 -1.34 8.12 10.19
N MET A 37 -0.20 8.82 10.08
CA MET A 37 -0.08 10.20 10.54
C MET A 37 -0.92 11.14 9.67
N LYS A 38 -1.73 11.98 10.30
CA LYS A 38 -2.60 12.93 9.61
C LYS A 38 -1.82 13.88 8.70
N ASP A 39 -2.45 14.33 7.65
CA ASP A 39 -1.90 15.38 6.80
C ASP A 39 -1.76 16.67 7.60
N GLY A 40 -0.61 17.36 7.47
CA GLY A 40 -0.32 18.60 8.18
C GLY A 40 -0.16 18.48 9.71
N TRP A 41 0.01 17.28 10.26
CA TRP A 41 0.01 17.02 11.71
C TRP A 41 1.04 17.82 12.52
N ARG A 42 2.10 18.28 11.88
CA ARG A 42 3.19 19.06 12.51
C ARG A 42 2.97 20.57 12.46
N SER A 43 1.89 21.08 11.85
CA SER A 43 1.67 22.52 11.68
C SER A 43 1.73 23.31 13.00
N TYR A 44 1.33 22.69 14.11
CA TYR A 44 1.41 23.30 15.44
C TYR A 44 2.86 23.66 15.88
N MET A 45 3.86 22.91 15.41
CA MET A 45 5.27 23.22 15.69
C MET A 45 5.72 24.47 14.91
N ALA A 46 5.33 24.55 13.63
CA ALA A 46 5.59 25.72 12.80
C ALA A 46 4.91 26.97 13.38
N LYS A 47 3.64 26.82 13.80
CA LYS A 47 2.88 27.87 14.47
C LYS A 47 3.60 28.40 15.71
N ALA A 48 4.07 27.52 16.61
CA ALA A 48 4.78 27.91 17.81
C ALA A 48 6.07 28.71 17.52
N VAL A 49 6.80 28.31 16.48
CA VAL A 49 7.99 29.06 16.02
C VAL A 49 7.60 30.43 15.47
N LYS A 50 6.57 30.48 14.61
CA LYS A 50 6.08 31.73 14.00
C LYS A 50 5.60 32.73 15.05
N GLU A 51 4.78 32.26 16.00
CA GLU A 51 4.26 33.10 17.08
C GLU A 51 5.35 33.67 18.00
N LYS A 52 6.42 32.87 18.25
CA LYS A 52 7.50 33.28 19.11
C LYS A 52 8.46 34.28 18.46
N PHE A 53 8.82 34.05 17.20
CA PHE A 53 9.90 34.79 16.54
C PHE A 53 9.42 35.82 15.51
N GLY A 54 8.16 35.75 15.06
CA GLY A 54 7.59 36.70 14.10
C GLY A 54 8.23 36.66 12.70
N LYS A 55 9.01 35.61 12.39
CA LYS A 55 9.66 35.42 11.09
C LYS A 55 8.87 34.48 10.18
N PRO A 56 9.10 34.49 8.87
CA PRO A 56 8.52 33.52 7.96
C PRO A 56 8.88 32.09 8.35
N VAL A 57 7.90 31.17 8.26
CA VAL A 57 8.06 29.78 8.65
C VAL A 57 7.56 28.85 7.55
N ILE A 58 8.36 27.83 7.23
CA ILE A 58 7.98 26.71 6.39
C ILE A 58 7.48 25.58 7.30
N SER A 59 6.27 25.08 7.05
CA SER A 59 5.74 23.89 7.71
C SER A 59 5.90 22.67 6.83
N MET A 60 6.41 21.59 7.40
CA MET A 60 6.44 20.26 6.78
C MET A 60 5.55 19.30 7.58
N GLY A 61 5.05 18.23 6.98
CA GLY A 61 4.31 17.20 7.70
C GLY A 61 3.24 16.53 6.88
N ASN A 62 3.66 15.67 5.94
CA ASN A 62 2.76 14.83 5.17
C ASN A 62 1.71 15.61 4.35
N TYR A 63 2.04 16.80 3.91
CA TYR A 63 1.17 17.57 3.02
C TYR A 63 1.06 16.87 1.66
N ARG A 64 -0.16 16.57 1.26
CA ARG A 64 -0.50 15.89 0.01
C ARG A 64 -1.92 16.24 -0.47
N ASP A 65 -2.77 16.72 0.43
CA ASP A 65 -4.13 17.15 0.15
C ASP A 65 -4.19 18.67 0.03
N PRO A 66 -4.72 19.24 -1.08
CA PRO A 66 -4.83 20.69 -1.26
C PRO A 66 -5.60 21.39 -0.17
N GLN A 67 -6.73 20.82 0.28
CA GLN A 67 -7.55 21.45 1.30
C GLN A 67 -6.79 21.60 2.63
N VAL A 68 -5.98 20.57 3.01
CA VAL A 68 -5.16 20.65 4.23
C VAL A 68 -4.07 21.72 4.10
N VAL A 69 -3.51 21.92 2.91
CA VAL A 69 -2.53 22.98 2.63
C VAL A 69 -3.19 24.35 2.81
N GLU A 70 -4.31 24.59 2.13
CA GLU A 70 -5.07 25.85 2.20
C GLU A 70 -5.52 26.16 3.64
N ASP A 71 -6.09 25.19 4.36
CA ASP A 71 -6.53 25.33 5.73
C ASP A 71 -5.36 25.69 6.67
N THR A 72 -4.18 25.11 6.46
CA THR A 72 -2.99 25.39 7.28
C THR A 72 -2.48 26.82 7.06
N LEU A 73 -2.43 27.26 5.81
CA LEU A 73 -2.03 28.62 5.46
C LEU A 73 -3.08 29.65 5.95
N ALA A 74 -4.38 29.36 5.76
CA ALA A 74 -5.46 30.23 6.18
C ALA A 74 -5.53 30.43 7.71
N ARG A 75 -5.19 29.39 8.49
CA ARG A 75 -5.05 29.51 9.95
C ARG A 75 -3.85 30.33 10.40
N GLY A 76 -2.93 30.65 9.47
CA GLY A 76 -1.70 31.35 9.77
C GLY A 76 -0.67 30.52 10.55
N ASP A 77 -0.78 29.19 10.53
CA ASP A 77 0.15 28.30 11.24
C ASP A 77 1.59 28.39 10.66
N CYS A 78 1.71 28.76 9.39
CA CYS A 78 2.98 28.98 8.67
C CYS A 78 2.77 29.95 7.50
N ASP A 79 3.85 30.30 6.80
CA ASP A 79 3.82 31.16 5.61
C ASP A 79 4.03 30.36 4.32
N LEU A 80 4.73 29.23 4.43
CA LEU A 80 5.06 28.36 3.32
C LEU A 80 4.86 26.89 3.72
N ILE A 81 4.57 26.05 2.73
CA ILE A 81 4.46 24.60 2.89
C ILE A 81 5.62 23.90 2.20
N GLY A 82 6.36 23.10 2.97
CA GLY A 82 7.39 22.19 2.46
C GLY A 82 6.78 20.83 2.08
N MET A 83 6.93 20.43 0.83
CA MET A 83 6.36 19.19 0.31
C MET A 83 7.42 18.31 -0.35
N GLY A 84 7.78 17.19 0.28
CA GLY A 84 8.75 16.23 -0.27
C GLY A 84 8.08 15.10 -1.03
N ARG A 85 7.58 14.08 -0.31
CA ARG A 85 6.97 12.87 -0.91
C ARG A 85 5.73 13.17 -1.76
N GLY A 86 5.00 14.25 -1.45
CA GLY A 86 3.88 14.72 -2.26
C GLY A 86 4.32 15.02 -3.70
N LEU A 87 5.43 15.74 -3.87
CA LEU A 87 5.99 16.09 -5.20
C LEU A 87 6.71 14.92 -5.87
N ILE A 88 7.23 13.94 -5.13
CA ILE A 88 7.73 12.68 -5.72
C ILE A 88 6.57 11.89 -6.33
N ALA A 89 5.43 11.86 -5.65
CA ALA A 89 4.23 11.19 -6.16
C ALA A 89 3.60 11.95 -7.33
N GLU A 90 3.49 13.27 -7.23
CA GLU A 90 2.89 14.16 -8.24
C GLU A 90 3.75 15.40 -8.46
N PRO A 91 4.67 15.37 -9.44
CA PRO A 91 5.52 16.54 -9.75
C PRO A 91 4.72 17.79 -10.17
N ASN A 92 3.56 17.58 -10.76
CA ASN A 92 2.68 18.66 -11.25
C ASN A 92 1.63 19.09 -10.20
N TRP A 93 1.84 18.79 -8.91
CA TRP A 93 0.86 19.03 -7.87
C TRP A 93 0.37 20.49 -7.84
N VAL A 94 1.30 21.45 -7.79
CA VAL A 94 0.97 22.89 -7.75
C VAL A 94 0.25 23.32 -9.03
N HIS A 95 0.74 22.87 -10.19
CA HIS A 95 0.11 23.19 -11.47
C HIS A 95 -1.33 22.65 -11.56
N LYS A 96 -1.56 21.42 -11.14
CA LYS A 96 -2.90 20.81 -11.13
C LYS A 96 -3.86 21.56 -10.20
N VAL A 97 -3.41 21.90 -8.99
CA VAL A 97 -4.23 22.66 -8.03
C VAL A 97 -4.56 24.05 -8.58
N ALA A 98 -3.58 24.76 -9.12
CA ALA A 98 -3.79 26.09 -9.70
C ALA A 98 -4.72 26.11 -10.95
N ASN A 99 -5.03 24.96 -11.53
CA ASN A 99 -5.89 24.81 -12.70
C ASN A 99 -7.15 23.96 -12.43
N ASP A 100 -7.61 23.86 -11.18
CA ASP A 100 -8.80 23.12 -10.76
C ASP A 100 -8.80 21.63 -11.16
N GLN A 101 -7.59 21.03 -11.24
CA GLN A 101 -7.39 19.62 -11.60
C GLN A 101 -7.07 18.74 -10.38
N GLU A 102 -7.54 19.10 -9.22
CA GLU A 102 -7.25 18.37 -7.96
C GLU A 102 -7.74 16.92 -7.98
N CYS A 103 -8.85 16.66 -8.68
CA CYS A 103 -9.36 15.29 -8.86
C CYS A 103 -8.37 14.38 -9.60
N MET A 104 -7.43 14.94 -10.36
CA MET A 104 -6.39 14.23 -11.10
C MET A 104 -5.05 14.17 -10.35
N LEU A 105 -5.01 14.54 -9.08
CA LEU A 105 -3.80 14.40 -8.26
C LEU A 105 -3.51 12.93 -7.93
N ARG A 106 -2.28 12.54 -8.22
CA ARG A 106 -1.71 11.26 -7.78
C ARG A 106 -1.12 11.46 -6.38
N LYS A 107 -1.98 11.37 -5.36
CA LYS A 107 -1.59 11.66 -3.97
C LYS A 107 -0.59 10.63 -3.43
N CYS A 108 0.40 11.08 -2.67
CA CYS A 108 1.30 10.19 -1.93
C CYS A 108 0.51 9.34 -0.92
N ILE A 109 0.71 8.04 -0.92
CA ILE A 109 0.06 7.11 0.02
C ILE A 109 0.89 6.86 1.29
N SER A 110 1.96 7.58 1.49
CA SER A 110 2.88 7.51 2.65
C SER A 110 3.41 6.10 2.95
N CYS A 111 3.60 5.28 1.93
CA CYS A 111 4.05 3.88 2.05
C CYS A 111 5.55 3.74 2.37
N ASN A 112 6.34 4.76 2.18
CA ASN A 112 7.80 4.81 2.41
C ASN A 112 8.66 3.80 1.63
N ILE A 113 8.07 2.92 0.82
CA ILE A 113 8.73 1.77 0.18
C ILE A 113 9.81 2.19 -0.82
N GLY A 114 9.43 2.94 -1.86
CA GLY A 114 10.33 3.27 -2.98
C GLY A 114 11.18 4.51 -2.74
N CYS A 115 10.74 5.43 -1.89
CA CYS A 115 11.49 6.64 -1.54
C CYS A 115 12.42 6.40 -0.34
N ALA A 116 11.92 6.44 0.88
CA ALA A 116 12.70 6.23 2.11
C ALA A 116 13.34 4.84 2.16
N GLY A 117 12.61 3.78 1.83
CA GLY A 117 13.10 2.41 1.84
C GLY A 117 14.29 2.20 0.90
N ASN A 118 14.20 2.71 -0.34
CA ASN A 118 15.33 2.62 -1.27
C ASN A 118 16.51 3.49 -0.81
N ARG A 119 16.24 4.75 -0.42
CA ARG A 119 17.32 5.70 -0.07
C ARG A 119 18.01 5.33 1.23
N ILE A 120 17.26 5.04 2.30
CA ILE A 120 17.79 4.79 3.64
C ILE A 120 18.13 3.31 3.83
N GLY A 121 17.19 2.41 3.47
CA GLY A 121 17.35 0.98 3.67
C GLY A 121 18.31 0.30 2.69
N GLY A 122 18.44 0.81 1.46
CA GLY A 122 19.20 0.16 0.40
C GLY A 122 20.26 1.00 -0.28
N ASN A 123 20.41 2.28 0.07
CA ASN A 123 21.26 3.27 -0.62
C ASN A 123 21.10 3.22 -2.15
N ARG A 124 19.85 3.12 -2.62
CA ARG A 124 19.46 3.02 -4.03
C ARG A 124 18.78 4.31 -4.49
N PRO A 125 18.72 4.57 -5.79
CA PRO A 125 17.88 5.64 -6.35
C PRO A 125 16.44 5.50 -5.87
N ILE A 126 15.79 6.65 -5.62
CA ILE A 126 14.39 6.67 -5.22
C ILE A 126 13.48 6.15 -6.34
N ARG A 127 12.39 5.50 -5.94
CA ARG A 127 11.24 5.13 -6.77
C ARG A 127 9.98 5.54 -6.03
N CYS A 128 8.84 5.46 -6.68
CA CYS A 128 7.57 5.72 -6.02
C CYS A 128 6.55 4.63 -6.38
N THR A 129 5.80 4.20 -5.38
CA THR A 129 4.76 3.18 -5.54
C THR A 129 3.64 3.64 -6.49
N VAL A 130 3.27 4.90 -6.42
CA VAL A 130 2.17 5.46 -7.20
C VAL A 130 2.64 6.21 -8.46
N ASN A 131 3.94 6.55 -8.54
CA ASN A 131 4.52 7.25 -9.69
C ASN A 131 5.64 6.41 -10.32
N PRO A 132 5.35 5.62 -11.35
CA PRO A 132 6.36 4.81 -12.04
C PRO A 132 7.36 5.63 -12.84
N SER A 133 7.07 6.93 -13.10
CA SER A 133 7.90 7.84 -13.90
C SER A 133 8.96 8.60 -13.10
N VAL A 134 9.14 8.28 -11.80
CA VAL A 134 10.17 8.94 -10.98
C VAL A 134 11.55 8.74 -11.59
N LEU A 135 12.31 9.82 -11.76
CA LEU A 135 13.62 9.95 -12.41
C LEU A 135 13.60 9.88 -13.94
N GLU A 136 12.63 9.22 -14.56
CA GLU A 136 12.57 9.04 -16.02
C GLU A 136 11.61 10.05 -16.70
N GLY A 137 10.71 10.66 -15.91
CA GLY A 137 9.62 11.48 -16.44
C GLY A 137 8.59 10.64 -17.21
N ASP A 138 7.68 11.31 -17.90
CA ASP A 138 6.63 10.65 -18.69
C ASP A 138 7.10 10.38 -20.13
N THR A 139 8.32 9.86 -20.27
CA THR A 139 8.95 9.59 -21.60
C THR A 139 8.18 8.59 -22.46
N HIS A 140 7.37 7.70 -21.82
CA HIS A 140 6.48 6.78 -22.52
C HIS A 140 5.46 7.51 -23.41
N LEU A 141 5.01 8.71 -23.04
CA LEU A 141 4.06 9.51 -23.84
C LEU A 141 4.60 9.93 -25.20
N GLY A 142 5.91 9.95 -25.39
CA GLY A 142 6.58 10.16 -26.65
C GLY A 142 6.64 8.93 -27.56
N ARG A 143 6.32 7.73 -27.05
CA ARG A 143 6.38 6.45 -27.76
C ARG A 143 5.00 6.09 -28.33
N LYS A 144 4.46 6.91 -29.23
CA LYS A 144 3.16 6.67 -29.84
C LYS A 144 3.18 5.45 -30.74
N VAL A 145 2.12 4.64 -30.67
CA VAL A 145 1.89 3.50 -31.56
C VAL A 145 1.35 4.01 -32.90
N ASN A 146 2.02 3.64 -34.01
CA ASN A 146 1.69 4.12 -35.35
C ASN A 146 0.73 3.19 -36.12
N LYS A 147 0.29 2.10 -35.52
CA LYS A 147 -0.61 1.11 -36.13
C LYS A 147 -1.76 0.82 -35.18
N ASN A 148 -2.91 0.39 -35.73
CA ASN A 148 -4.00 -0.11 -34.90
C ASN A 148 -3.47 -1.27 -34.02
N CYS A 149 -3.54 -1.09 -32.72
CA CYS A 149 -3.09 -2.07 -31.74
C CYS A 149 -4.19 -2.25 -30.71
N ASN A 150 -4.75 -3.45 -30.63
CA ASN A 150 -5.71 -3.83 -29.60
C ASN A 150 -4.97 -4.50 -28.45
N VAL A 151 -5.16 -3.97 -27.26
CA VAL A 151 -4.59 -4.51 -26.01
C VAL A 151 -5.74 -4.98 -25.13
N VAL A 152 -5.70 -6.24 -24.72
CA VAL A 152 -6.63 -6.79 -23.73
C VAL A 152 -5.90 -6.95 -22.41
N VAL A 153 -6.39 -6.27 -21.37
CA VAL A 153 -5.85 -6.36 -20.00
C VAL A 153 -6.81 -7.16 -19.14
N ILE A 154 -6.33 -8.19 -18.49
CA ILE A 154 -7.11 -9.10 -17.65
C ILE A 154 -6.80 -8.82 -16.17
N GLY A 155 -7.76 -8.26 -15.46
CA GLY A 155 -7.66 -7.86 -14.05
C GLY A 155 -7.57 -6.35 -13.86
N GLY A 156 -8.52 -5.79 -13.13
CA GLY A 156 -8.67 -4.37 -12.83
C GLY A 156 -8.01 -3.93 -11.52
N GLY A 157 -6.94 -4.64 -11.07
CA GLY A 157 -6.09 -4.23 -9.97
C GLY A 157 -5.17 -3.06 -10.35
N THR A 158 -4.32 -2.60 -9.40
CA THR A 158 -3.42 -1.45 -9.65
C THR A 158 -2.46 -1.67 -10.82
N ALA A 159 -1.91 -2.88 -10.98
CA ALA A 159 -1.02 -3.22 -12.10
C ALA A 159 -1.76 -3.21 -13.44
N GLY A 160 -2.96 -3.83 -13.51
CA GLY A 160 -3.76 -3.86 -14.72
C GLY A 160 -4.30 -2.48 -15.13
N LEU A 161 -4.76 -1.69 -14.17
CA LEU A 161 -5.18 -0.30 -14.44
C LEU A 161 -4.02 0.56 -14.95
N GLU A 162 -2.82 0.44 -14.35
CA GLU A 162 -1.62 1.15 -14.83
C GLU A 162 -1.27 0.73 -16.26
N ALA A 163 -1.26 -0.59 -16.54
CA ALA A 163 -1.00 -1.11 -17.88
C ALA A 163 -2.04 -0.64 -18.91
N ALA A 164 -3.33 -0.69 -18.53
CA ALA A 164 -4.40 -0.25 -19.42
C ALA A 164 -4.32 1.24 -19.76
N CYS A 165 -4.08 2.09 -18.75
CA CYS A 165 -3.88 3.52 -18.97
C CYS A 165 -2.65 3.78 -19.84
N SER A 166 -1.52 3.13 -19.55
CA SER A 166 -0.27 3.30 -20.29
C SER A 166 -0.41 2.90 -21.76
N ALA A 167 -1.07 1.78 -22.04
CA ALA A 167 -1.34 1.32 -23.41
C ALA A 167 -2.25 2.30 -24.16
N ALA A 168 -3.30 2.79 -23.53
CA ALA A 168 -4.22 3.76 -24.13
C ALA A 168 -3.53 5.11 -24.39
N GLU A 169 -2.74 5.61 -23.45
CA GLU A 169 -1.98 6.87 -23.58
C GLU A 169 -1.01 6.88 -24.76
N VAL A 170 -0.42 5.72 -25.10
CA VAL A 170 0.45 5.61 -26.29
C VAL A 170 -0.32 5.38 -27.58
N GLY A 171 -1.67 5.24 -27.53
CA GLY A 171 -2.55 5.19 -28.69
C GLY A 171 -3.11 3.82 -29.02
N CYS A 172 -2.97 2.80 -28.18
CA CYS A 172 -3.63 1.52 -28.35
C CYS A 172 -5.13 1.62 -28.04
N THR A 173 -5.96 0.87 -28.75
CA THR A 173 -7.32 0.59 -28.30
C THR A 173 -7.25 -0.47 -27.22
N THR A 174 -7.66 -0.11 -26.00
CA THR A 174 -7.42 -0.94 -24.81
C THR A 174 -8.74 -1.40 -24.21
N PHE A 175 -8.80 -2.69 -23.88
CA PHE A 175 -9.97 -3.35 -23.27
C PHE A 175 -9.53 -3.95 -21.95
N LEU A 176 -10.08 -3.45 -20.84
CA LEU A 176 -9.80 -3.98 -19.50
C LEU A 176 -10.99 -4.83 -19.04
N LEU A 177 -10.72 -6.09 -18.71
CA LEU A 177 -11.70 -7.05 -18.24
C LEU A 177 -11.49 -7.30 -16.74
N GLU A 178 -12.53 -7.06 -15.93
CA GLU A 178 -12.52 -7.31 -14.49
C GLU A 178 -13.71 -8.19 -14.09
N LYS A 179 -13.44 -9.28 -13.40
CA LYS A 179 -14.48 -10.25 -12.97
C LYS A 179 -15.40 -9.73 -11.86
N LYS A 180 -14.93 -8.75 -11.08
CA LYS A 180 -15.71 -8.10 -10.03
C LYS A 180 -16.39 -6.82 -10.54
N ASP A 181 -17.31 -6.29 -9.76
CA ASP A 181 -17.94 -4.99 -9.99
C ASP A 181 -17.10 -3.79 -9.58
N VAL A 182 -16.00 -4.03 -8.80
CA VAL A 182 -15.13 -3.02 -8.22
C VAL A 182 -13.72 -3.13 -8.80
N LEU A 183 -13.15 -1.98 -9.16
CA LEU A 183 -11.77 -1.84 -9.62
C LEU A 183 -10.82 -1.50 -8.46
N GLY A 184 -9.51 -1.76 -8.66
CA GLY A 184 -8.46 -1.44 -7.71
C GLY A 184 -7.87 -2.66 -7.01
N GLY A 185 -8.54 -3.83 -7.11
CA GLY A 185 -8.05 -5.10 -6.60
C GLY A 185 -7.75 -5.08 -5.10
N LEU A 186 -6.68 -5.76 -4.67
CA LEU A 186 -6.31 -5.86 -3.26
C LEU A 186 -6.01 -4.49 -2.60
N ALA A 187 -5.56 -3.48 -3.35
CA ALA A 187 -5.31 -2.16 -2.80
C ALA A 187 -6.60 -1.50 -2.27
N THR A 188 -7.71 -1.65 -2.99
CA THR A 188 -9.03 -1.19 -2.55
C THR A 188 -9.54 -2.02 -1.36
N GLU A 189 -9.32 -3.34 -1.36
CA GLU A 189 -9.73 -4.18 -0.22
C GLU A 189 -8.97 -3.81 1.06
N ILE A 190 -7.62 -3.76 1.00
CA ILE A 190 -6.77 -3.44 2.16
C ILE A 190 -7.08 -2.03 2.72
N SER A 191 -7.47 -1.08 1.86
CA SER A 191 -7.82 0.27 2.30
C SER A 191 -9.05 0.36 3.21
N LYS A 192 -9.84 -0.71 3.34
CA LYS A 192 -10.95 -0.81 4.29
C LYS A 192 -10.46 -0.92 5.73
N ILE A 193 -9.22 -1.34 5.96
CA ILE A 193 -8.57 -1.25 7.28
C ILE A 193 -8.34 0.24 7.58
N PRO A 194 -8.86 0.78 8.69
CA PRO A 194 -8.85 2.23 8.96
C PRO A 194 -7.47 2.88 8.86
N ALA A 195 -6.42 2.24 9.37
CA ALA A 195 -5.05 2.72 9.29
C ALA A 195 -4.48 2.74 7.85
N LYS A 196 -5.11 2.01 6.91
CA LYS A 196 -4.67 1.87 5.51
C LYS A 196 -5.52 2.66 4.52
N HIS A 197 -6.47 3.49 4.97
CA HIS A 197 -7.43 4.21 4.11
C HIS A 197 -6.77 5.00 2.95
N ARG A 198 -5.59 5.56 3.16
CA ARG A 198 -4.83 6.31 2.12
C ARG A 198 -4.47 5.47 0.90
N LEU A 199 -4.40 4.15 1.07
CA LEU A 199 -4.08 3.26 -0.04
C LEU A 199 -5.10 3.38 -1.19
N ASN A 200 -6.36 3.70 -0.86
CA ASN A 200 -7.42 3.87 -1.85
C ASN A 200 -7.23 5.09 -2.79
N ASP A 201 -6.43 6.07 -2.41
CA ASP A 201 -6.17 7.23 -3.27
C ASP A 201 -5.54 6.82 -4.61
N PHE A 202 -4.73 5.76 -4.61
CA PHE A 202 -4.09 5.31 -5.84
C PHE A 202 -5.04 4.58 -6.81
N PRO A 203 -5.83 3.56 -6.42
CA PRO A 203 -6.87 3.01 -7.27
C PRO A 203 -7.86 4.07 -7.79
N VAL A 204 -8.28 5.00 -6.94
CA VAL A 204 -9.19 6.09 -7.34
C VAL A 204 -8.55 6.99 -8.41
N TYR A 205 -7.28 7.36 -8.23
CA TYR A 205 -6.52 8.10 -9.24
C TYR A 205 -6.46 7.34 -10.58
N LEU A 206 -6.13 6.04 -10.54
CA LEU A 206 -6.04 5.21 -11.76
C LEU A 206 -7.40 5.10 -12.49
N GLN A 207 -8.49 4.96 -11.75
CA GLN A 207 -9.84 4.94 -12.32
C GLN A 207 -10.19 6.28 -12.98
N ARG A 208 -9.85 7.42 -12.36
CA ARG A 208 -10.06 8.74 -12.94
C ARG A 208 -9.22 8.96 -14.19
N ARG A 209 -7.95 8.52 -14.15
CA ARG A 209 -7.05 8.55 -15.31
C ARG A 209 -7.59 7.69 -16.44
N ALA A 210 -8.10 6.50 -16.16
CA ALA A 210 -8.72 5.62 -17.13
C ALA A 210 -9.98 6.23 -17.75
N ALA A 211 -10.83 6.87 -16.95
CA ALA A 211 -12.06 7.53 -17.40
C ALA A 211 -11.80 8.76 -18.32
N ALA A 212 -10.60 9.32 -18.29
CA ALA A 212 -10.19 10.43 -19.15
C ALA A 212 -9.64 9.99 -20.52
N LEU A 213 -9.62 8.68 -20.82
CA LEU A 213 -9.06 8.10 -22.05
C LEU A 213 -10.17 7.51 -22.92
N ASP A 214 -10.47 8.14 -24.06
CA ASP A 214 -11.55 7.75 -24.98
C ASP A 214 -11.33 6.39 -25.67
N ASN A 215 -10.09 5.90 -25.68
CA ASN A 215 -9.67 4.64 -26.29
C ASN A 215 -9.44 3.51 -25.26
N LEU A 216 -9.87 3.69 -24.02
CA LEU A 216 -9.86 2.69 -22.97
C LEU A 216 -11.28 2.28 -22.58
N TYR A 217 -11.61 1.01 -22.79
CA TYR A 217 -12.93 0.43 -22.50
C TYR A 217 -12.81 -0.54 -21.31
N ILE A 218 -13.62 -0.32 -20.28
CA ILE A 218 -13.60 -1.13 -19.05
C ILE A 218 -14.86 -1.95 -18.95
N PHE A 219 -14.70 -3.27 -18.80
CA PHE A 219 -15.77 -4.24 -18.65
C PHE A 219 -15.68 -4.88 -17.26
N LYS A 220 -16.59 -4.50 -16.38
CA LYS A 220 -16.73 -5.10 -15.04
C LYS A 220 -17.75 -6.26 -15.07
N ASN A 221 -17.65 -7.16 -14.08
CA ASN A 221 -18.44 -8.39 -14.01
C ASN A 221 -18.25 -9.30 -15.25
N VAL A 222 -17.04 -9.26 -15.85
CA VAL A 222 -16.70 -10.06 -17.03
C VAL A 222 -15.51 -10.95 -16.71
N GLU A 223 -15.75 -12.25 -16.72
CA GLU A 223 -14.67 -13.23 -16.65
C GLU A 223 -13.97 -13.34 -18.01
N ALA A 224 -12.65 -13.23 -18.00
CA ALA A 224 -11.81 -13.25 -19.20
C ALA A 224 -11.57 -14.68 -19.67
N THR A 225 -12.59 -15.32 -20.26
CA THR A 225 -12.44 -16.61 -20.97
C THR A 225 -11.77 -16.38 -22.34
N LEU A 226 -11.19 -17.43 -22.94
CA LEU A 226 -10.61 -17.35 -24.29
C LEU A 226 -11.62 -16.81 -25.30
N GLU A 227 -12.88 -17.28 -25.25
CA GLU A 227 -13.96 -16.81 -26.13
C GLU A 227 -14.23 -15.32 -26.00
N VAL A 228 -14.19 -14.78 -24.78
CA VAL A 228 -14.37 -13.35 -24.54
C VAL A 228 -13.19 -12.55 -25.06
N ILE A 229 -11.95 -13.01 -24.82
CA ILE A 229 -10.73 -12.37 -25.25
C ILE A 229 -10.65 -12.26 -26.78
N GLU A 230 -11.00 -13.33 -27.49
CA GLU A 230 -11.01 -13.39 -28.95
C GLU A 230 -11.89 -12.34 -29.60
N LYS A 231 -13.02 -11.95 -28.99
CA LYS A 231 -13.96 -10.93 -29.49
C LYS A 231 -13.29 -9.56 -29.68
N PHE A 232 -12.21 -9.28 -28.98
CA PHE A 232 -11.48 -8.00 -29.07
C PHE A 232 -10.33 -8.02 -30.09
N ASN A 233 -10.09 -9.13 -30.79
CA ASN A 233 -9.00 -9.30 -31.77
C ASN A 233 -7.66 -8.76 -31.22
N PRO A 234 -7.14 -9.32 -30.12
CA PRO A 234 -5.98 -8.78 -29.41
C PRO A 234 -4.70 -8.90 -30.23
N HIS A 235 -3.85 -7.87 -30.18
CA HIS A 235 -2.45 -7.93 -30.58
C HIS A 235 -1.55 -8.19 -29.38
N ILE A 236 -1.98 -7.71 -28.21
CA ILE A 236 -1.31 -7.90 -26.93
C ILE A 236 -2.35 -8.29 -25.88
N ILE A 237 -2.04 -9.29 -25.07
CA ILE A 237 -2.82 -9.69 -23.90
C ILE A 237 -1.93 -9.52 -22.67
N ILE A 238 -2.43 -8.80 -21.65
CA ILE A 238 -1.74 -8.53 -20.40
C ILE A 238 -2.53 -9.16 -19.26
N CYS A 239 -1.94 -10.18 -18.63
CA CYS A 239 -2.52 -10.84 -17.47
C CYS A 239 -2.04 -10.15 -16.19
N ALA A 240 -2.98 -9.60 -15.40
CA ALA A 240 -2.75 -8.90 -14.15
C ALA A 240 -3.73 -9.40 -13.06
N THR A 241 -3.92 -10.70 -12.98
CA THR A 241 -4.94 -11.40 -12.18
C THR A 241 -4.65 -11.40 -10.67
N GLY A 242 -3.48 -10.90 -10.25
CA GLY A 242 -3.16 -10.65 -8.85
C GLY A 242 -2.80 -11.92 -8.06
N SER A 243 -3.10 -11.89 -6.76
CA SER A 243 -2.76 -12.94 -5.80
C SER A 243 -3.91 -13.23 -4.83
N ALA A 244 -3.83 -14.37 -4.15
CA ALA A 244 -4.74 -14.78 -3.08
C ALA A 244 -3.95 -15.22 -1.85
N PRO A 245 -4.56 -15.32 -0.65
CA PRO A 245 -3.88 -15.83 0.53
C PRO A 245 -3.20 -17.18 0.29
N LEU A 246 -1.96 -17.30 0.79
CA LEU A 246 -1.22 -18.56 0.74
C LEU A 246 -1.71 -19.47 1.86
N LEU A 247 -2.29 -20.61 1.49
CA LEU A 247 -2.77 -21.63 2.40
C LEU A 247 -2.00 -22.93 2.14
N PRO A 248 -0.88 -23.17 2.86
CA PRO A 248 -0.12 -24.40 2.72
C PRO A 248 -0.86 -25.59 3.32
N PRO A 249 -0.46 -26.84 3.03
CA PRO A 249 -1.09 -28.06 3.55
C PRO A 249 -0.70 -28.30 5.02
N ILE A 250 -1.12 -27.41 5.92
CA ILE A 250 -0.97 -27.56 7.37
C ILE A 250 -2.23 -28.24 7.91
N ALA A 251 -2.08 -29.15 8.86
CA ALA A 251 -3.17 -29.90 9.46
C ALA A 251 -4.25 -28.94 9.99
N GLY A 252 -5.51 -29.20 9.66
CA GLY A 252 -6.66 -28.44 10.10
C GLY A 252 -6.82 -27.03 9.49
N LEU A 253 -5.86 -26.56 8.68
CA LEU A 253 -5.91 -25.20 8.12
C LEU A 253 -7.09 -25.04 7.15
N HIS A 254 -7.22 -25.92 6.17
CA HIS A 254 -8.27 -25.82 5.14
C HIS A 254 -9.69 -26.08 5.70
N GLU A 255 -9.78 -26.83 6.78
CA GLU A 255 -11.03 -27.18 7.45
C GLU A 255 -11.55 -26.05 8.34
N ASN A 256 -10.65 -25.21 8.88
CA ASN A 256 -11.00 -24.21 9.90
C ASN A 256 -10.94 -22.77 9.40
N ILE A 257 -10.14 -22.47 8.34
CA ILE A 257 -9.98 -21.10 7.86
C ILE A 257 -11.24 -20.62 7.12
N ASP A 258 -11.66 -19.37 7.40
CA ASP A 258 -12.79 -18.68 6.78
C ASP A 258 -14.11 -19.45 6.84
N LYS A 259 -14.27 -20.35 7.83
CA LYS A 259 -15.49 -21.11 8.09
C LYS A 259 -16.55 -20.18 8.66
N GLU A 260 -17.79 -20.28 8.18
CA GLU A 260 -18.92 -19.50 8.69
C GLU A 260 -19.10 -19.71 10.20
N GLY A 261 -19.07 -18.62 10.98
CA GLY A 261 -19.10 -18.65 12.44
C GLY A 261 -17.83 -19.20 13.11
N GLY A 262 -16.79 -19.51 12.34
CA GLY A 262 -15.49 -19.93 12.85
C GLY A 262 -14.67 -18.76 13.41
N LYS A 263 -13.61 -19.10 14.17
CA LYS A 263 -12.71 -18.12 14.80
C LYS A 263 -11.40 -17.91 14.03
N VAL A 264 -11.14 -18.69 12.98
CA VAL A 264 -9.90 -18.65 12.19
C VAL A 264 -10.17 -17.96 10.86
N GLU A 265 -9.47 -16.86 10.62
CA GLU A 265 -9.66 -16.04 9.44
C GLU A 265 -8.37 -15.81 8.64
N SER A 266 -8.53 -15.68 7.31
CA SER A 266 -7.53 -15.08 6.45
C SER A 266 -7.61 -13.54 6.53
N ILE A 267 -6.58 -12.85 6.04
CA ILE A 267 -6.60 -11.38 5.97
C ILE A 267 -7.78 -10.86 5.15
N LEU A 268 -8.21 -11.56 4.09
CA LEU A 268 -9.33 -11.12 3.26
C LEU A 268 -10.68 -11.31 3.95
N SER A 269 -10.82 -12.32 4.78
CA SER A 269 -11.99 -12.51 5.65
C SER A 269 -12.03 -11.43 6.73
N MET A 270 -10.92 -11.23 7.45
CA MET A 270 -10.80 -10.15 8.44
C MET A 270 -11.22 -8.79 7.87
N ILE A 271 -10.74 -8.44 6.66
CA ILE A 271 -11.09 -7.16 6.01
C ILE A 271 -12.61 -7.01 5.79
N LYS A 272 -13.30 -8.08 5.45
CA LYS A 272 -14.77 -8.07 5.29
C LYS A 272 -15.49 -7.81 6.62
N HIS A 273 -14.94 -8.33 7.71
CA HIS A 273 -15.49 -8.22 9.05
C HIS A 273 -14.98 -6.99 9.84
N VAL A 274 -14.14 -6.13 9.24
CA VAL A 274 -13.67 -4.89 9.89
C VAL A 274 -14.81 -4.08 10.53
N PRO A 275 -15.99 -3.89 9.89
CA PRO A 275 -17.10 -3.17 10.51
C PRO A 275 -17.75 -3.89 11.70
N ASP A 276 -17.56 -5.20 11.83
CA ASP A 276 -18.23 -6.04 12.84
C ASP A 276 -17.41 -6.18 14.12
N TYR A 277 -16.09 -5.89 14.07
CA TYR A 277 -15.22 -5.93 15.26
C TYR A 277 -15.51 -4.75 16.20
N PRO A 278 -15.63 -5.02 17.52
CA PRO A 278 -15.80 -3.96 18.51
C PRO A 278 -14.63 -2.97 18.54
N GLU A 279 -14.92 -1.73 18.93
CA GLU A 279 -13.88 -0.72 19.19
C GLU A 279 -13.03 -1.07 20.43
N ASP A 280 -13.64 -1.72 21.43
CA ASP A 280 -12.97 -2.22 22.65
C ASP A 280 -12.91 -3.76 22.60
N MET A 281 -11.71 -4.28 22.54
CA MET A 281 -11.37 -5.71 22.50
C MET A 281 -10.66 -6.16 23.79
N THR A 282 -10.78 -5.39 24.88
CA THR A 282 -10.15 -5.70 26.16
C THR A 282 -10.56 -7.10 26.65
N GLY A 283 -9.58 -7.93 26.99
CA GLY A 283 -9.77 -9.30 27.44
C GLY A 283 -9.97 -10.34 26.32
N GLN A 284 -9.99 -9.90 25.04
CA GLN A 284 -10.01 -10.81 23.89
C GLN A 284 -8.58 -11.22 23.51
N LYS A 285 -8.37 -12.49 23.27
CA LYS A 285 -7.09 -13.04 22.80
C LYS A 285 -7.07 -13.13 21.28
N VAL A 286 -6.09 -12.48 20.68
CA VAL A 286 -5.86 -12.48 19.24
C VAL A 286 -4.52 -13.16 18.95
N VAL A 287 -4.52 -14.19 18.14
CA VAL A 287 -3.29 -14.87 17.70
C VAL A 287 -3.13 -14.72 16.19
N VAL A 288 -1.99 -14.18 15.78
CA VAL A 288 -1.64 -13.93 14.37
C VAL A 288 -0.49 -14.86 13.96
N ILE A 289 -0.70 -15.66 12.94
CA ILE A 289 0.33 -16.52 12.35
C ILE A 289 0.92 -15.83 11.11
N GLY A 290 2.21 -15.52 11.20
CA GLY A 290 2.99 -14.83 10.16
C GLY A 290 3.35 -13.39 10.54
N GLY A 291 4.64 -13.13 10.71
CA GLY A 291 5.22 -11.83 11.11
C GLY A 291 5.61 -10.91 9.94
N GLY A 292 5.10 -11.14 8.73
CA GLY A 292 5.26 -10.25 7.58
C GLY A 292 4.28 -9.07 7.61
N ALA A 293 4.32 -8.22 6.56
CA ALA A 293 3.48 -7.03 6.47
C ALA A 293 1.98 -7.31 6.68
N VAL A 294 1.47 -8.42 6.15
CA VAL A 294 0.05 -8.80 6.26
C VAL A 294 -0.35 -9.11 7.71
N GLY A 295 0.46 -9.88 8.44
CA GLY A 295 0.19 -10.17 9.86
C GLY A 295 0.31 -8.92 10.73
N LEU A 296 1.24 -8.04 10.40
CA LEU A 296 1.41 -6.77 11.10
C LEU A 296 0.24 -5.80 10.88
N ASP A 297 -0.46 -5.85 9.72
CA ASP A 297 -1.69 -5.11 9.51
C ASP A 297 -2.80 -5.57 10.48
N VAL A 298 -2.87 -6.88 10.78
CA VAL A 298 -3.78 -7.44 11.79
C VAL A 298 -3.40 -6.96 13.20
N VAL A 299 -2.11 -7.02 13.57
CA VAL A 299 -1.62 -6.51 14.87
C VAL A 299 -1.95 -5.03 15.04
N GLU A 300 -1.70 -4.21 14.01
CA GLU A 300 -2.00 -2.77 14.01
C GLU A 300 -3.50 -2.47 14.18
N PHE A 301 -4.35 -3.39 13.74
CA PHE A 301 -5.79 -3.25 13.90
C PHE A 301 -6.28 -3.60 15.32
N PHE A 302 -5.81 -4.71 15.89
CA PHE A 302 -6.34 -5.23 17.15
C PHE A 302 -5.63 -4.71 18.41
N ALA A 303 -4.32 -4.51 18.38
CA ALA A 303 -3.56 -4.10 19.56
C ALA A 303 -4.01 -2.72 20.13
N PRO A 304 -4.27 -1.69 19.30
CA PRO A 304 -4.80 -0.41 19.81
C PRO A 304 -6.22 -0.49 20.38
N ARG A 305 -6.97 -1.57 20.08
CA ARG A 305 -8.31 -1.84 20.62
C ARG A 305 -8.29 -2.55 21.98
N GLY A 306 -7.10 -2.79 22.54
CA GLY A 306 -6.95 -3.42 23.86
C GLY A 306 -6.93 -4.95 23.85
N ALA A 307 -6.90 -5.60 22.67
CA ALA A 307 -6.75 -7.05 22.57
C ALA A 307 -5.39 -7.53 23.11
N GLU A 308 -5.37 -8.73 23.71
CA GLU A 308 -4.14 -9.45 24.06
C GLU A 308 -3.58 -10.13 22.81
N VAL A 309 -2.67 -9.45 22.09
CA VAL A 309 -2.17 -9.92 20.80
C VAL A 309 -0.89 -10.73 20.94
N SER A 310 -0.88 -11.94 20.36
CA SER A 310 0.33 -12.74 20.13
C SER A 310 0.58 -12.88 18.63
N ILE A 311 1.82 -12.64 18.19
CA ILE A 311 2.25 -12.86 16.82
C ILE A 311 3.30 -13.96 16.75
N VAL A 312 3.05 -14.95 15.90
CA VAL A 312 3.90 -16.13 15.70
C VAL A 312 4.62 -16.00 14.35
N GLU A 313 5.93 -16.08 14.37
CA GLU A 313 6.77 -16.02 13.18
C GLU A 313 7.82 -17.14 13.17
N MET A 314 7.86 -17.93 12.09
CA MET A 314 8.83 -19.03 11.95
C MET A 314 10.27 -18.54 11.76
N MET A 315 10.45 -17.33 11.29
CA MET A 315 11.77 -16.70 11.13
C MET A 315 12.21 -16.03 12.44
N PRO A 316 13.53 -15.77 12.61
CA PRO A 316 14.05 -15.19 13.84
C PRO A 316 13.70 -13.71 14.07
N ALA A 317 13.02 -13.06 13.13
CA ALA A 317 12.63 -11.66 13.27
C ALA A 317 11.33 -11.36 12.53
N ILE A 318 10.50 -10.52 13.14
CA ILE A 318 9.25 -9.96 12.57
C ILE A 318 9.57 -8.76 11.67
N GLY A 319 8.77 -8.54 10.62
CA GLY A 319 8.88 -7.36 9.75
C GLY A 319 10.19 -7.28 8.97
N ARG A 320 10.77 -8.40 8.55
CA ARG A 320 12.08 -8.45 7.88
C ARG A 320 12.12 -7.70 6.56
N ASP A 321 11.00 -7.65 5.87
CA ASP A 321 10.83 -7.06 4.54
C ASP A 321 10.29 -5.62 4.58
N LEU A 322 10.06 -5.05 5.77
CA LEU A 322 9.59 -3.68 5.93
C LEU A 322 10.70 -2.67 5.63
N ASP A 323 10.30 -1.50 5.14
CA ASP A 323 11.20 -0.34 5.06
C ASP A 323 11.59 0.15 6.47
N PRO A 324 12.71 0.88 6.62
CA PRO A 324 13.22 1.28 7.93
C PRO A 324 12.23 2.12 8.76
N VAL A 325 11.42 2.95 8.12
CA VAL A 325 10.45 3.82 8.80
C VAL A 325 9.33 2.98 9.39
N THR A 326 8.68 2.15 8.54
CA THR A 326 7.60 1.26 8.95
C THR A 326 8.08 0.24 9.98
N LYS A 327 9.31 -0.28 9.81
CA LYS A 327 9.89 -1.25 10.76
C LYS A 327 10.06 -0.65 12.15
N ASN A 328 10.61 0.57 12.24
CA ASN A 328 10.79 1.25 13.52
C ASN A 328 9.45 1.58 14.18
N ASP A 329 8.50 2.08 13.39
CA ASP A 329 7.16 2.39 13.85
C ASP A 329 6.42 1.16 14.39
N THR A 330 6.44 0.05 13.63
CA THR A 330 5.87 -1.24 14.04
C THR A 330 6.48 -1.76 15.33
N LYS A 331 7.81 -1.65 15.49
CA LYS A 331 8.50 -2.02 16.73
C LYS A 331 7.96 -1.21 17.92
N CYS A 332 7.91 0.12 17.80
CA CYS A 332 7.38 0.99 18.85
C CYS A 332 5.91 0.68 19.17
N MET A 333 5.10 0.36 18.18
CA MET A 333 3.70 -0.03 18.34
C MET A 333 3.58 -1.35 19.12
N MET A 334 4.34 -2.38 18.75
CA MET A 334 4.34 -3.67 19.45
C MET A 334 4.78 -3.53 20.89
N GLU A 335 5.81 -2.71 21.17
CA GLU A 335 6.27 -2.42 22.55
C GLU A 335 5.19 -1.66 23.33
N LYS A 336 4.58 -0.63 22.74
CA LYS A 336 3.53 0.18 23.38
C LYS A 336 2.32 -0.64 23.85
N TYR A 337 1.92 -1.61 23.04
CA TYR A 337 0.73 -2.44 23.29
C TYR A 337 1.06 -3.82 23.87
N ASN A 338 2.32 -4.05 24.29
CA ASN A 338 2.78 -5.29 24.89
C ASN A 338 2.46 -6.53 24.04
N VAL A 339 2.63 -6.43 22.72
CA VAL A 339 2.40 -7.56 21.81
C VAL A 339 3.38 -8.68 22.08
N ASN A 340 2.86 -9.88 22.35
CA ASN A 340 3.68 -11.08 22.57
C ASN A 340 4.27 -11.58 21.25
N GLN A 341 5.60 -11.59 21.13
CA GLN A 341 6.32 -11.91 19.90
C GLN A 341 6.98 -13.29 20.00
N LEU A 342 6.42 -14.29 19.32
CA LEU A 342 6.90 -15.67 19.28
C LEU A 342 7.65 -15.91 17.97
N THR A 343 8.92 -15.51 17.93
CA THR A 343 9.81 -15.70 16.77
C THR A 343 10.43 -17.11 16.77
N SER A 344 10.98 -17.55 15.63
CA SER A 344 11.50 -18.90 15.43
C SER A 344 10.50 -20.01 15.82
N THR A 345 9.20 -19.68 15.80
CA THR A 345 8.11 -20.55 16.23
C THR A 345 7.24 -20.92 15.03
N ALA A 346 7.04 -22.20 14.79
CA ALA A 346 6.37 -22.70 13.57
C ALA A 346 4.98 -23.23 13.88
N LEU A 347 3.98 -22.84 13.09
CA LEU A 347 2.63 -23.42 13.10
C LEU A 347 2.69 -24.89 12.68
N GLN A 348 2.07 -25.76 13.45
CA GLN A 348 1.97 -27.21 13.18
C GLN A 348 0.56 -27.66 12.81
N GLU A 349 -0.45 -27.11 13.50
CA GLU A 349 -1.86 -27.48 13.31
C GLU A 349 -2.76 -26.27 13.59
N VAL A 350 -3.88 -26.19 12.89
CA VAL A 350 -4.95 -25.21 13.10
C VAL A 350 -6.18 -25.92 13.64
N LYS A 351 -6.61 -25.58 14.84
CA LYS A 351 -7.88 -26.05 15.44
C LYS A 351 -8.92 -24.93 15.43
N GLU A 352 -10.12 -25.21 15.85
CA GLU A 352 -11.24 -24.23 15.83
C GLU A 352 -11.00 -23.01 16.73
N ASP A 353 -10.27 -23.20 17.85
CA ASP A 353 -10.08 -22.20 18.90
C ASP A 353 -8.63 -22.09 19.42
N CYS A 354 -7.69 -22.81 18.81
CA CYS A 354 -6.27 -22.70 19.13
C CYS A 354 -5.37 -23.03 17.94
N PHE A 355 -4.16 -22.48 17.95
CA PHE A 355 -3.06 -22.90 17.08
C PHE A 355 -2.09 -23.79 17.86
N VAL A 356 -1.71 -24.92 17.27
CA VAL A 356 -0.61 -25.76 17.79
C VAL A 356 0.68 -25.27 17.15
N VAL A 357 1.64 -24.87 17.97
CA VAL A 357 2.91 -24.31 17.51
C VAL A 357 4.08 -25.05 18.10
N LYS A 358 5.24 -24.97 17.42
CA LYS A 358 6.49 -25.57 17.86
C LYS A 358 7.54 -24.49 18.10
N SER A 359 8.05 -24.41 19.33
CA SER A 359 9.08 -23.45 19.73
C SER A 359 10.46 -23.77 19.11
N PRO A 360 11.44 -22.85 19.18
CA PRO A 360 12.81 -23.11 18.74
C PRO A 360 13.48 -24.25 19.51
N GLU A 361 13.10 -24.49 20.76
CA GLU A 361 13.59 -25.57 21.61
C GLU A 361 12.97 -26.94 21.26
N GLY A 362 11.96 -26.94 20.39
CA GLY A 362 11.25 -28.14 19.93
C GLY A 362 10.02 -28.51 20.75
N GLU A 363 9.64 -27.68 21.71
CA GLU A 363 8.42 -27.85 22.48
C GLU A 363 7.19 -27.58 21.64
N VAL A 364 6.18 -28.44 21.72
CA VAL A 364 4.90 -28.29 21.04
C VAL A 364 3.83 -27.93 22.06
N TYR A 365 3.13 -26.80 21.82
CA TYR A 365 2.10 -26.31 22.71
C TYR A 365 0.96 -25.63 21.98
N GLU A 366 -0.16 -25.45 22.67
CA GLU A 366 -1.34 -24.80 22.15
C GLU A 366 -1.38 -23.30 22.50
N LEU A 367 -1.77 -22.48 21.56
CA LEU A 367 -2.06 -21.06 21.74
C LEU A 367 -3.57 -20.84 21.54
N PRO A 368 -4.36 -20.76 22.62
CA PRO A 368 -5.78 -20.51 22.54
C PRO A 368 -6.08 -19.05 22.17
N PHE A 369 -7.18 -18.84 21.43
CA PHE A 369 -7.60 -17.52 20.99
C PHE A 369 -9.13 -17.37 20.95
N ASP A 370 -9.58 -16.14 21.00
CA ASP A 370 -10.94 -15.73 20.63
C ASP A 370 -11.01 -15.43 19.13
N HIS A 371 -9.91 -14.88 18.55
CA HIS A 371 -9.75 -14.61 17.12
C HIS A 371 -8.36 -15.09 16.66
N GLY A 372 -8.32 -15.97 15.68
CA GLY A 372 -7.10 -16.50 15.08
C GLY A 372 -6.93 -16.04 13.64
N PHE A 373 -5.76 -15.53 13.27
CA PHE A 373 -5.50 -15.04 11.91
C PHE A 373 -4.33 -15.77 11.27
N VAL A 374 -4.52 -16.25 10.04
CA VAL A 374 -3.47 -16.93 9.27
C VAL A 374 -2.99 -16.02 8.13
N CYS A 375 -1.78 -15.48 8.29
CA CYS A 375 -1.16 -14.46 7.44
C CYS A 375 0.18 -14.94 6.85
N LEU A 376 0.20 -16.12 6.22
CA LEU A 376 1.40 -16.78 5.70
C LEU A 376 1.89 -16.22 4.36
N GLY A 377 1.35 -15.07 3.96
CA GLY A 377 1.67 -14.40 2.69
C GLY A 377 0.63 -14.62 1.60
N MET A 378 1.01 -14.30 0.36
CA MET A 378 0.12 -14.33 -0.80
C MET A 378 0.70 -15.25 -1.88
N ARG A 379 -0.18 -15.93 -2.64
CA ARG A 379 0.15 -16.79 -3.76
C ARG A 379 -0.33 -16.17 -5.07
N ALA A 380 0.54 -16.13 -6.06
CA ALA A 380 0.21 -15.67 -7.41
C ALA A 380 -0.97 -16.45 -8.02
N GLN A 381 -1.83 -15.75 -8.75
CA GLN A 381 -2.95 -16.30 -9.53
C GLN A 381 -2.54 -16.36 -11.01
N SER A 382 -1.70 -17.36 -11.38
CA SER A 382 -1.13 -17.50 -12.73
C SER A 382 -1.98 -18.32 -13.71
N ASN A 383 -3.04 -18.97 -13.27
CA ASN A 383 -3.81 -19.92 -14.06
C ASN A 383 -4.30 -19.33 -15.40
N VAL A 384 -4.83 -18.09 -15.36
CA VAL A 384 -5.30 -17.41 -16.59
C VAL A 384 -4.16 -17.14 -17.55
N TYR A 385 -3.00 -16.70 -17.04
CA TYR A 385 -1.82 -16.50 -17.87
C TYR A 385 -1.35 -17.81 -18.53
N GLU A 386 -1.32 -18.90 -17.78
CA GLU A 386 -0.91 -20.22 -18.29
C GLU A 386 -1.86 -20.70 -19.41
N GLU A 387 -3.17 -20.55 -19.21
CA GLU A 387 -4.20 -20.89 -20.21
C GLU A 387 -4.07 -20.04 -21.48
N VAL A 388 -4.01 -18.71 -21.31
CA VAL A 388 -3.90 -17.75 -22.42
C VAL A 388 -2.59 -17.93 -23.18
N SER A 389 -1.45 -18.06 -22.48
CA SER A 389 -0.15 -18.29 -23.11
C SER A 389 -0.12 -19.56 -23.94
N LYS A 390 -0.79 -20.62 -23.48
CA LYS A 390 -0.91 -21.87 -24.22
C LYS A 390 -1.77 -21.70 -25.47
N ALA A 391 -2.91 -21.01 -25.35
CA ALA A 391 -3.85 -20.81 -26.46
C ALA A 391 -3.25 -19.96 -27.60
N TYR A 392 -2.45 -18.96 -27.25
CA TYR A 392 -1.86 -18.00 -28.22
C TYR A 392 -0.41 -18.30 -28.59
N LYS A 393 0.16 -19.47 -28.18
CA LYS A 393 1.56 -19.83 -28.36
C LYS A 393 2.05 -19.76 -29.82
N ASP A 394 1.22 -20.24 -30.75
CA ASP A 394 1.56 -20.34 -32.17
C ASP A 394 0.93 -19.20 -33.00
N THR A 395 0.60 -18.08 -32.36
CA THR A 395 0.01 -16.89 -32.99
C THR A 395 0.97 -15.69 -32.93
N ASN A 396 0.59 -14.59 -33.60
CA ASN A 396 1.34 -13.33 -33.52
C ASN A 396 0.92 -12.46 -32.32
N VAL A 397 0.07 -12.96 -31.42
CA VAL A 397 -0.39 -12.24 -30.22
C VAL A 397 0.68 -12.33 -29.14
N ARG A 398 1.11 -11.18 -28.64
CA ARG A 398 2.03 -11.11 -27.50
C ARG A 398 1.25 -11.30 -26.21
N VAL A 399 1.68 -12.21 -25.34
CA VAL A 399 1.05 -12.47 -24.03
C VAL A 399 2.06 -12.16 -22.93
N GLU A 400 1.67 -11.26 -22.03
CA GLU A 400 2.51 -10.81 -20.89
C GLU A 400 1.80 -11.09 -19.56
N ASN A 401 2.60 -11.32 -18.51
CA ASN A 401 2.12 -11.49 -17.15
C ASN A 401 2.78 -10.45 -16.24
N ILE A 402 2.00 -9.71 -15.45
CA ILE A 402 2.50 -8.61 -14.63
C ILE A 402 1.92 -8.60 -13.21
N GLY A 403 2.61 -7.91 -12.31
CA GLY A 403 2.18 -7.73 -10.94
C GLY A 403 2.19 -9.03 -10.14
N ASP A 404 1.26 -9.16 -9.23
CA ASP A 404 1.21 -10.29 -8.30
C ASP A 404 0.82 -11.62 -8.95
N SER A 405 0.31 -11.62 -10.17
CA SER A 405 0.06 -12.84 -10.95
C SER A 405 1.34 -13.54 -11.41
N VAL A 406 2.46 -12.81 -11.46
CA VAL A 406 3.81 -13.39 -11.66
C VAL A 406 4.33 -13.97 -10.34
N ARG A 407 4.33 -13.17 -9.33
CA ARG A 407 4.74 -13.47 -7.96
C ARG A 407 4.20 -12.38 -7.04
N ALA A 408 3.60 -12.74 -5.92
CA ALA A 408 3.15 -11.78 -4.92
C ALA A 408 4.33 -10.91 -4.43
N ARG A 409 4.18 -9.59 -4.61
CA ARG A 409 5.18 -8.56 -4.28
C ARG A 409 4.48 -7.32 -3.77
N ARG A 410 5.06 -6.15 -4.02
CA ARG A 410 4.51 -4.87 -3.62
C ARG A 410 3.86 -4.14 -4.80
N ILE A 411 2.94 -3.23 -4.52
CA ILE A 411 2.25 -2.43 -5.54
C ILE A 411 3.25 -1.74 -6.48
N ILE A 412 4.40 -1.26 -5.94
CA ILE A 412 5.44 -0.59 -6.73
C ILE A 412 5.96 -1.44 -7.90
N ASP A 413 6.04 -2.76 -7.72
CA ASP A 413 6.52 -3.67 -8.76
C ASP A 413 5.49 -3.78 -9.89
N GLY A 414 4.21 -4.02 -9.54
CA GLY A 414 3.14 -4.10 -10.52
C GLY A 414 2.88 -2.78 -11.26
N THR A 415 2.99 -1.64 -10.55
CA THR A 415 2.86 -0.31 -11.16
C THR A 415 3.97 -0.06 -12.18
N PHE A 416 5.22 -0.42 -11.82
CA PHE A 416 6.36 -0.27 -12.72
C PHE A 416 6.26 -1.20 -13.93
N GLU A 417 5.88 -2.46 -13.73
CA GLU A 417 5.67 -3.42 -14.82
C GLU A 417 4.55 -2.95 -15.75
N GLY A 418 3.41 -2.50 -15.21
CA GLY A 418 2.29 -1.99 -16.01
C GLY A 418 2.63 -0.74 -16.84
N ARG A 419 3.59 0.08 -16.39
CA ARG A 419 4.06 1.28 -17.13
C ARG A 419 5.04 0.93 -18.25
N ASN A 420 5.85 -0.12 -18.10
CA ASN A 420 7.01 -0.40 -18.96
C ASN A 420 6.82 -1.59 -19.93
N LEU A 421 5.59 -2.01 -20.15
CA LEU A 421 5.23 -2.99 -21.19
C LEU A 421 5.25 -2.37 -22.61
#